data_a987d54fa9976fa69c7204c33b41b20e
#
_entry.id   a987d54fa9976fa69c7204c33b41b20e
#
_cell.length_a   1.000
_cell.length_b   1.000
_cell.length_c   1.000
_cell.angle_alpha   90.00
_cell.angle_beta   90.00
_cell.angle_gamma   90.00
#
_symmetry.space_group_name_H-M   'P 1'
#
loop_
_entity.id
_entity.type
_entity.pdbx_description
1 polymer ?
#
loop_
_entity_poly.entity_id
_entity_poly.type
_entity_poly.pdbx_seq_one_letter_code
_entity_poly.pdbx_strand_id
1 'polypeptide(L)'
;MLPEPFGTILLERGHDILYIGIASENLYNRFLNQELRAKGHGTFFRSMGAVLGYKPPKGSLIEKRNKKNYKFSKTDELKIIGWINENLMVNWVESAGDLDSLETSLIVKYLPLLNLSKNPAALQILSYLRKECVEIANRN
;
A
#
# COMPACT_ATOMS: atom_id res chain seq x y z
N MET A 1 -7.87 8.54 -11.32
CA MET A 1 -7.44 9.71 -10.53
C MET A 1 -7.52 9.39 -9.04
N LEU A 2 -6.51 9.82 -8.27
CA LEU A 2 -6.51 9.61 -6.83
C LEU A 2 -7.47 10.58 -6.13
N PRO A 3 -8.13 10.15 -5.04
CA PRO A 3 -8.94 11.06 -4.22
C PRO A 3 -8.08 12.16 -3.59
N GLU A 4 -8.69 13.32 -3.35
CA GLU A 4 -8.00 14.39 -2.62
C GLU A 4 -7.82 14.02 -1.13
N PRO A 5 -6.72 14.44 -0.47
CA PRO A 5 -5.69 15.35 -0.99
C PRO A 5 -4.55 14.65 -1.76
N PHE A 6 -4.62 13.35 -1.96
CA PHE A 6 -3.52 12.56 -2.54
C PHE A 6 -3.19 12.96 -3.98
N GLY A 7 -4.20 13.27 -4.79
CA GLY A 7 -4.00 13.73 -6.16
C GLY A 7 -3.17 15.01 -6.22
N THR A 8 -3.54 16.00 -5.43
CA THR A 8 -2.82 17.29 -5.35
C THR A 8 -1.39 17.10 -4.84
N ILE A 9 -1.19 16.30 -3.79
CA ILE A 9 0.15 16.03 -3.24
C ILE A 9 1.04 15.36 -4.30
N LEU A 10 0.52 14.40 -5.05
CA LEU A 10 1.28 13.74 -6.10
C LEU A 10 1.73 14.72 -7.18
N LEU A 11 0.82 15.60 -7.63
CA LEU A 11 1.15 16.66 -8.59
C LEU A 11 2.24 17.57 -8.07
N GLU A 12 2.17 17.99 -6.83
CA GLU A 12 3.17 18.86 -6.19
C GLU A 12 4.54 18.22 -6.11
N ARG A 13 4.62 16.90 -5.98
CA ARG A 13 5.88 16.15 -5.97
C ARG A 13 6.54 16.07 -7.34
N GLY A 14 5.80 16.33 -8.42
CA GLY A 14 6.34 16.37 -9.78
C GLY A 14 6.71 14.99 -10.35
N HIS A 15 6.15 13.90 -9.83
CA HIS A 15 6.33 12.55 -10.34
C HIS A 15 5.10 11.70 -10.05
N ASP A 16 5.02 10.53 -10.68
CA ASP A 16 3.90 9.61 -10.58
C ASP A 16 4.21 8.34 -9.77
N ILE A 17 5.23 8.38 -8.92
CA ILE A 17 5.65 7.21 -8.16
C ILE A 17 4.80 7.09 -6.90
N LEU A 18 3.96 6.04 -6.85
CA LEU A 18 3.12 5.79 -5.70
C LEU A 18 3.83 4.99 -4.61
N TYR A 19 4.60 3.97 -5.00
CA TYR A 19 5.18 3.05 -4.03
C TYR A 19 6.43 2.38 -4.58
N ILE A 20 7.42 2.20 -3.71
CA ILE A 20 8.64 1.44 -3.96
C ILE A 20 8.70 0.30 -2.93
N GLY A 21 8.92 -0.91 -3.40
CA GLY A 21 9.04 -2.08 -2.56
C GLY A 21 10.08 -3.05 -3.07
N ILE A 22 10.50 -3.95 -2.20
CA ILE A 22 11.46 -5.01 -2.52
C ILE A 22 10.82 -6.39 -2.33
N ALA A 23 11.35 -7.37 -3.06
CA ALA A 23 11.03 -8.77 -2.88
C ALA A 23 12.33 -9.56 -2.87
N SER A 24 12.66 -10.18 -1.73
CA SER A 24 13.90 -10.93 -1.56
C SER A 24 13.88 -12.30 -2.23
N GLU A 25 12.71 -12.85 -2.50
CA GLU A 25 12.57 -14.20 -3.07
C GLU A 25 11.78 -14.20 -4.37
N ASN A 26 10.46 -14.15 -4.29
CA ASN A 26 9.59 -14.30 -5.45
C ASN A 26 8.88 -12.98 -5.79
N LEU A 27 9.39 -12.29 -6.81
CA LEU A 27 8.83 -11.02 -7.28
C LEU A 27 7.37 -11.18 -7.75
N TYR A 28 7.05 -12.25 -8.47
CA TYR A 28 5.69 -12.53 -8.90
C TYR A 28 4.73 -12.64 -7.72
N ASN A 29 5.09 -13.44 -6.72
CA ASN A 29 4.25 -13.61 -5.53
C ASN A 29 4.09 -12.31 -4.75
N ARG A 30 5.19 -11.59 -4.53
CA ARG A 30 5.18 -10.34 -3.75
C ARG A 30 4.34 -9.26 -4.42
N PHE A 31 4.61 -8.95 -5.68
CA PHE A 31 3.92 -7.85 -6.35
C PHE A 31 2.58 -8.27 -6.93
N LEU A 32 2.56 -9.32 -7.72
CA LEU A 32 1.34 -9.68 -8.42
C LEU A 32 0.27 -10.24 -7.48
N ASN A 33 0.63 -11.20 -6.63
CA ASN A 33 -0.36 -11.85 -5.77
C ASN A 33 -0.72 -11.01 -4.55
N GLN A 34 0.28 -10.52 -3.79
CA GLN A 34 0.02 -9.86 -2.52
C GLN A 34 -0.40 -8.40 -2.66
N GLU A 35 0.24 -7.67 -3.57
CA GLU A 35 0.03 -6.23 -3.68
C GLU A 35 -1.01 -5.84 -4.74
N LEU A 36 -1.08 -6.57 -5.84
CA LEU A 36 -1.90 -6.19 -6.98
C LEU A 36 -3.16 -7.06 -7.15
N ARG A 37 -3.22 -8.23 -6.52
CA ARG A 37 -4.33 -9.18 -6.64
C ARG A 37 -4.92 -9.61 -5.30
N ALA A 38 -4.52 -8.96 -4.22
CA ALA A 38 -5.06 -9.17 -2.87
C ALA A 38 -4.93 -10.59 -2.32
N LYS A 39 -4.05 -11.43 -2.86
CA LYS A 39 -3.80 -12.76 -2.31
C LYS A 39 -2.89 -12.70 -1.10
N GLY A 40 -3.33 -12.07 -0.02
CA GLY A 40 -2.53 -11.92 1.18
C GLY A 40 -2.41 -10.49 1.68
N HIS A 41 -2.98 -9.52 0.99
CA HIS A 41 -2.99 -8.10 1.34
C HIS A 41 -1.65 -7.58 1.87
N GLY A 42 -0.75 -7.22 0.97
CA GLY A 42 0.49 -6.54 1.31
C GLY A 42 0.26 -5.09 1.77
N THR A 43 1.33 -4.47 2.20
CA THR A 43 1.32 -3.08 2.69
C THR A 43 0.78 -2.11 1.64
N PHE A 44 1.24 -2.24 0.39
CA PHE A 44 0.75 -1.40 -0.70
C PHE A 44 -0.76 -1.55 -0.91
N PHE A 45 -1.26 -2.79 -0.93
CA PHE A 45 -2.70 -3.05 -1.14
C PHE A 45 -3.55 -2.41 -0.03
N ARG A 46 -3.12 -2.54 1.22
CA ARG A 46 -3.82 -1.92 2.36
C ARG A 46 -3.80 -0.40 2.27
N SER A 47 -2.66 0.19 1.91
CA SER A 47 -2.54 1.63 1.73
C SER A 47 -3.42 2.11 0.58
N MET A 48 -3.39 1.40 -0.53
CA MET A 48 -4.19 1.76 -1.71
C MET A 48 -5.69 1.73 -1.40
N GLY A 49 -6.15 0.67 -0.75
CA GLY A 49 -7.55 0.57 -0.34
C GLY A 49 -7.95 1.68 0.63
N ALA A 50 -7.09 2.01 1.59
CA ALA A 50 -7.35 3.10 2.53
C ALA A 50 -7.43 4.47 1.82
N VAL A 51 -6.52 4.74 0.90
CA VAL A 51 -6.52 5.97 0.08
C VAL A 51 -7.81 6.09 -0.72
N LEU A 52 -8.28 4.99 -1.30
CA LEU A 52 -9.52 4.96 -2.07
C LEU A 52 -10.80 5.03 -1.20
N GLY A 53 -10.65 5.05 0.12
CA GLY A 53 -11.77 5.22 1.04
C GLY A 53 -12.38 3.91 1.56
N TYR A 54 -11.80 2.76 1.24
CA TYR A 54 -12.31 1.48 1.72
C TYR A 54 -11.92 1.22 3.16
N LYS A 55 -12.77 0.52 3.88
CA LYS A 55 -12.58 0.14 5.28
C LYS A 55 -12.73 -1.38 5.42
N PRO A 56 -11.95 -2.03 6.32
CA PRO A 56 -12.15 -3.45 6.58
C PRO A 56 -13.47 -3.71 7.32
N PRO A 57 -13.98 -4.94 7.30
CA PRO A 57 -15.15 -5.29 8.10
C PRO A 57 -14.88 -5.08 9.59
N LYS A 58 -15.86 -4.49 10.27
CA LYS A 58 -15.81 -4.25 11.71
C LYS A 58 -15.57 -5.57 12.45
N GLY A 59 -14.62 -5.56 13.36
CA GLY A 59 -14.34 -6.71 14.21
C GLY A 59 -13.62 -7.88 13.53
N SER A 60 -13.20 -7.72 12.28
CA SER A 60 -12.60 -8.81 11.50
C SER A 60 -11.28 -9.35 12.06
N LEU A 61 -10.60 -8.61 12.94
CA LEU A 61 -9.36 -9.04 13.59
C LEU A 61 -9.53 -9.47 15.05
N ILE A 62 -10.75 -9.42 15.62
CA ILE A 62 -10.96 -9.74 17.04
C ILE A 62 -10.44 -11.13 17.39
N GLU A 63 -10.77 -12.14 16.57
CA GLU A 63 -10.35 -13.53 16.77
C GLU A 63 -8.97 -13.84 16.19
N LYS A 64 -8.32 -12.86 15.57
CA LYS A 64 -7.01 -13.06 14.93
C LYS A 64 -5.88 -12.76 15.90
N ARG A 65 -4.79 -13.53 15.78
CA ARG A 65 -3.57 -13.31 16.56
C ARG A 65 -2.89 -12.00 16.17
N ASN A 66 -2.80 -11.72 14.88
CA ASN A 66 -2.27 -10.45 14.39
C ASN A 66 -3.38 -9.40 14.38
N LYS A 67 -3.20 -8.33 15.17
CA LYS A 67 -4.18 -7.25 15.33
C LYS A 67 -3.97 -6.08 14.37
N LYS A 68 -3.03 -6.18 13.44
CA LYS A 68 -2.66 -5.07 12.53
C LYS A 68 -2.94 -5.37 11.07
N ASN A 69 -2.89 -6.63 10.67
CA ASN A 69 -2.99 -7.05 9.27
C ASN A 69 -4.45 -7.27 8.85
N TYR A 70 -5.21 -6.18 8.81
CA TYR A 70 -6.59 -6.22 8.35
C TYR A 70 -6.67 -6.57 6.86
N LYS A 71 -7.84 -7.06 6.46
CA LYS A 71 -8.19 -7.31 5.05
C LYS A 71 -9.50 -6.63 4.72
N PHE A 72 -9.65 -6.19 3.49
CA PHE A 72 -10.92 -5.69 2.99
C PHE A 72 -11.87 -6.85 2.69
N SER A 73 -13.16 -6.55 2.54
CA SER A 73 -14.13 -7.54 2.08
C SER A 73 -13.81 -7.99 0.67
N LYS A 74 -14.35 -9.14 0.27
CA LYS A 74 -14.16 -9.68 -1.10
C LYS A 74 -14.67 -8.69 -2.16
N THR A 75 -15.79 -8.05 -1.90
CA THR A 75 -16.37 -7.05 -2.81
C THR A 75 -15.44 -5.85 -2.96
N ASP A 76 -14.90 -5.34 -1.86
CA ASP A 76 -13.98 -4.20 -1.89
C ASP A 76 -12.63 -4.57 -2.50
N GLU A 77 -12.12 -5.78 -2.23
CA GLU A 77 -10.91 -6.28 -2.90
C GLU A 77 -11.03 -6.18 -4.42
N LEU A 78 -12.15 -6.64 -4.97
CA LEU A 78 -12.37 -6.62 -6.43
C LEU A 78 -12.41 -5.20 -6.99
N LYS A 79 -12.99 -4.27 -6.25
CA LYS A 79 -13.03 -2.86 -6.65
C LYS A 79 -11.64 -2.23 -6.62
N ILE A 80 -10.84 -2.52 -5.59
CA ILE A 80 -9.47 -2.03 -5.47
C ILE A 80 -8.61 -2.60 -6.61
N ILE A 81 -8.71 -3.90 -6.88
CA ILE A 81 -8.01 -4.55 -7.99
C ILE A 81 -8.39 -3.91 -9.33
N GLY A 82 -9.68 -3.66 -9.55
CA GLY A 82 -10.17 -2.97 -10.76
C GLY A 82 -9.53 -1.60 -10.92
N TRP A 83 -9.50 -0.81 -9.86
CA TRP A 83 -8.87 0.51 -9.88
C TRP A 83 -7.37 0.42 -10.21
N ILE A 84 -6.66 -0.52 -9.57
CA ILE A 84 -5.23 -0.76 -9.83
C ILE A 84 -5.01 -1.09 -11.31
N ASN A 85 -5.80 -2.01 -11.86
CA ASN A 85 -5.67 -2.43 -13.27
C ASN A 85 -5.89 -1.28 -14.26
N GLU A 86 -6.81 -0.36 -13.94
CA GLU A 86 -7.15 0.76 -14.80
C GLU A 86 -6.16 1.93 -14.71
N ASN A 87 -5.50 2.09 -13.56
CA ASN A 87 -4.79 3.32 -13.26
C ASN A 87 -3.28 3.17 -13.03
N LEU A 88 -2.76 1.97 -12.78
CA LEU A 88 -1.37 1.80 -12.40
C LEU A 88 -0.55 1.03 -13.42
N MET A 89 0.73 1.36 -13.48
CA MET A 89 1.76 0.59 -14.16
C MET A 89 2.79 0.11 -13.13
N VAL A 90 3.35 -1.07 -13.37
CA VAL A 90 4.38 -1.67 -12.52
C VAL A 90 5.67 -1.81 -13.32
N ASN A 91 6.75 -1.36 -12.74
CA ASN A 91 8.09 -1.57 -13.26
C ASN A 91 8.88 -2.35 -12.22
N TRP A 92 9.76 -3.24 -12.70
CA TRP A 92 10.63 -4.00 -11.81
C TRP A 92 12.01 -4.16 -12.41
N VAL A 93 12.98 -4.39 -11.55
CA VAL A 93 14.37 -4.65 -11.93
C VAL A 93 14.95 -5.68 -10.97
N GLU A 94 15.75 -6.58 -11.49
CA GLU A 94 16.51 -7.52 -10.66
C GLU A 94 17.76 -6.83 -10.13
N SER A 95 18.10 -7.11 -8.87
CA SER A 95 19.29 -6.60 -8.24
C SER A 95 19.93 -7.69 -7.40
N ALA A 96 21.25 -7.85 -7.54
CA ALA A 96 22.04 -8.82 -6.78
C ALA A 96 22.66 -8.24 -5.51
N GLY A 97 22.41 -6.99 -5.19
CA GLY A 97 23.00 -6.31 -4.04
C GLY A 97 22.16 -6.37 -2.78
N ASP A 98 22.47 -5.49 -1.84
CA ASP A 98 21.69 -5.29 -0.63
C ASP A 98 20.37 -4.58 -0.96
N LEU A 99 19.29 -5.35 -1.01
CA LEU A 99 17.97 -4.85 -1.38
C LEU A 99 17.44 -3.84 -0.38
N ASP A 100 17.70 -4.01 0.91
CA ASP A 100 17.24 -3.08 1.93
C ASP A 100 17.86 -1.69 1.76
N SER A 101 19.17 -1.63 1.53
CA SER A 101 19.87 -0.37 1.26
C SER A 101 19.41 0.27 -0.03
N LEU A 102 19.17 -0.53 -1.08
CA LEU A 102 18.66 -0.04 -2.35
C LEU A 102 17.27 0.54 -2.20
N GLU A 103 16.36 -0.16 -1.53
CA GLU A 103 15.02 0.33 -1.24
C GLU A 103 15.06 1.66 -0.49
N THR A 104 15.84 1.74 0.57
CA THR A 104 16.01 2.96 1.38
C THR A 104 16.49 4.12 0.51
N SER A 105 17.52 3.90 -0.30
CA SER A 105 18.06 4.93 -1.19
C SER A 105 17.03 5.43 -2.20
N LEU A 106 16.26 4.53 -2.79
CA LEU A 106 15.23 4.89 -3.76
C LEU A 106 14.07 5.64 -3.13
N ILE A 107 13.63 5.21 -1.94
CA ILE A 107 12.55 5.88 -1.22
C ILE A 107 12.98 7.30 -0.82
N VAL A 108 14.19 7.48 -0.31
CA VAL A 108 14.71 8.80 0.06
C VAL A 108 14.86 9.70 -1.17
N LYS A 109 15.31 9.14 -2.29
CA LYS A 109 15.51 9.90 -3.53
C LYS A 109 14.20 10.35 -4.17
N TYR A 110 13.22 9.45 -4.27
CA TYR A 110 12.00 9.71 -5.02
C TYR A 110 10.79 10.12 -4.18
N LEU A 111 10.82 9.90 -2.87
CA LEU A 111 9.74 10.26 -1.95
C LEU A 111 8.37 9.76 -2.44
N PRO A 112 8.18 8.44 -2.61
CA PRO A 112 6.92 7.91 -3.14
C PRO A 112 5.72 8.29 -2.27
N LEU A 113 4.56 8.41 -2.87
CA LEU A 113 3.37 8.90 -2.18
C LEU A 113 2.93 8.01 -1.01
N LEU A 114 2.98 6.68 -1.18
CA LEU A 114 2.38 5.72 -0.25
C LEU A 114 3.37 4.96 0.63
N ASN A 115 4.67 5.22 0.53
CA ASN A 115 5.62 4.65 1.47
C ASN A 115 5.56 5.40 2.80
N LEU A 116 5.34 4.68 3.89
CA LEU A 116 5.38 5.24 5.25
C LEU A 116 6.73 5.00 5.92
N SER A 117 7.26 3.77 5.81
CA SER A 117 8.57 3.43 6.35
C SER A 117 9.69 3.98 5.47
N LYS A 118 10.79 4.43 6.09
CA LYS A 118 11.99 4.92 5.40
C LYS A 118 11.79 6.21 4.58
N ASN A 119 10.61 6.78 4.58
CA ASN A 119 10.24 7.92 3.76
C ASN A 119 10.24 9.22 4.57
N PRO A 120 11.20 10.16 4.33
CA PRO A 120 11.21 11.45 5.02
C PRO A 120 9.96 12.29 4.76
N ALA A 121 9.27 12.03 3.65
CA ALA A 121 8.04 12.72 3.27
C ALA A 121 6.78 11.85 3.45
N ALA A 122 6.82 10.87 4.38
CA ALA A 122 5.69 10.02 4.69
C ALA A 122 4.46 10.86 5.06
N LEU A 123 3.30 10.52 4.48
CA LEU A 123 2.08 11.28 4.68
C LEU A 123 1.38 10.91 5.98
N GLN A 124 1.21 11.88 6.86
CA GLN A 124 0.49 11.69 8.12
C GLN A 124 -0.96 11.26 7.89
N ILE A 125 -1.62 11.82 6.88
CA ILE A 125 -2.99 11.44 6.53
C ILE A 125 -3.10 9.95 6.18
N LEU A 126 -2.11 9.39 5.48
CA LEU A 126 -2.10 7.96 5.17
C LEU A 126 -1.94 7.13 6.45
N SER A 127 -1.06 7.55 7.35
CA SER A 127 -0.91 6.90 8.66
C SER A 127 -2.23 6.87 9.43
N TYR A 128 -2.98 7.97 9.43
CA TYR A 128 -4.30 8.03 10.07
C TYR A 128 -5.30 7.08 9.43
N LEU A 129 -5.37 7.04 8.10
CA LEU A 129 -6.29 6.15 7.38
C LEU A 129 -5.97 4.67 7.67
N ARG A 130 -4.68 4.32 7.69
CA ARG A 130 -4.24 2.97 8.02
C ARG A 130 -4.58 2.61 9.47
N LYS A 131 -4.34 3.53 10.40
CA LYS A 131 -4.68 3.35 11.81
C LYS A 131 -6.18 3.18 12.00
N GLU A 132 -6.99 4.00 11.35
CA GLU A 132 -8.45 3.89 11.40
C GLU A 132 -8.92 2.51 10.93
N CYS A 133 -8.35 1.99 9.85
CA CYS A 133 -8.66 0.64 9.38
C CYS A 133 -8.34 -0.42 10.45
N VAL A 134 -7.20 -0.31 11.11
CA VAL A 134 -6.83 -1.22 12.21
C VAL A 134 -7.85 -1.13 13.36
N GLU A 135 -8.24 0.07 13.73
CA GLU A 135 -9.22 0.30 14.81
C GLU A 135 -10.59 -0.31 14.48
N ILE A 136 -11.07 -0.10 13.26
CA ILE A 136 -12.33 -0.69 12.79
C ILE A 136 -12.28 -2.21 12.82
N ALA A 137 -11.19 -2.80 12.33
CA ALA A 137 -11.02 -4.26 12.30
C ALA A 137 -10.95 -4.89 13.70
N ASN A 138 -10.60 -4.13 14.73
CA ASN A 138 -10.53 -4.59 16.12
C ASN A 138 -11.73 -4.15 16.99
N ARG A 139 -12.69 -3.46 16.41
CA ARG A 139 -13.83 -2.92 17.14
C ARG A 139 -14.94 -3.96 17.35
N ASN A 140 -15.45 -4.03 18.58
CA ASN A 140 -16.62 -4.86 18.90
C ASN A 140 -17.91 -4.35 18.24
#